data_9e3d9e83ffe207e2d66aff009db272a0
#
_entry.id   9e3d9e83ffe207e2d66aff009db272a0
#
_cell.length_a   1.000
_cell.length_b   1.000
_cell.length_c   1.000
_cell.angle_alpha   90.00
_cell.angle_beta   90.00
_cell.angle_gamma   90.00
#
_symmetry.space_group_name_H-M   'P 1'
#
loop_
_entity.id
_entity.type
_entity.pdbx_description
1 polymer ?
#
loop_
_entity_poly.entity_id
_entity_poly.type
_entity_poly.pdbx_seq_one_letter_code
_entity_poly.pdbx_strand_id
1 'polypeptide(L)'
;MTDVAVIGAGLAGCTTARHLSEIAKIKVYEKSKRSGGRIATRFSCKHQFDHGAQFFTARSSEFKDFLTPLVELGCVARWDGRFAEYDGAQLIRQTGWGGSPPHWVGTPTMSGFVERLSDDLDCVFNVEVARAEKEKDRWVLFDTQGNLLGDYDWIILTAPAPQTHNLLPNEISFKAQVGLIKMLGCYSLMLGYQRAVNLPFDAALVKNANVSWISVNSSKPNRKNFSMLVHSTNRWAEHNMNTDLAEVQEKLFEFTSEILGFNVTSADYVETKRWRFANSVRQTDQPFFLDRGNQVASCGDWCIRGRIEAAFLSAKKLAVELLKDL
;
A
#
# COMPACT_ATOMS: atom_id res chain seq x y z
N MET A 1 7.78 26.19 -16.87
CA MET A 1 7.05 25.31 -15.93
C MET A 1 8.05 24.26 -15.50
N THR A 2 8.22 24.07 -14.23
CA THR A 2 9.21 23.15 -13.65
C THR A 2 8.86 21.69 -14.00
N ASP A 3 9.84 20.89 -14.46
CA ASP A 3 9.66 19.48 -14.76
C ASP A 3 9.91 18.65 -13.49
N VAL A 4 8.94 17.84 -13.07
CA VAL A 4 9.00 17.06 -11.83
C VAL A 4 8.74 15.59 -12.10
N ALA A 5 9.63 14.70 -11.68
CA ALA A 5 9.36 13.26 -11.65
C ALA A 5 8.88 12.81 -10.26
N VAL A 6 7.76 12.11 -10.21
CA VAL A 6 7.26 11.41 -9.02
C VAL A 6 7.52 9.92 -9.17
N ILE A 7 8.24 9.30 -8.24
CA ILE A 7 8.60 7.89 -8.30
C ILE A 7 7.72 7.09 -7.34
N GLY A 8 6.75 6.36 -7.92
CA GLY A 8 5.71 5.59 -7.26
C GLY A 8 4.30 6.16 -7.45
N ALA A 9 3.37 5.37 -8.01
CA ALA A 9 1.95 5.71 -8.15
C ALA A 9 1.09 5.08 -7.05
N GLY A 10 1.58 5.07 -5.82
CA GLY A 10 0.78 4.80 -4.64
C GLY A 10 -0.05 6.02 -4.23
N LEU A 11 -0.83 5.92 -3.15
CA LEU A 11 -1.65 7.04 -2.66
C LEU A 11 -0.82 8.31 -2.43
N ALA A 12 0.38 8.20 -1.85
CA ALA A 12 1.24 9.36 -1.62
C ALA A 12 1.67 10.01 -2.94
N GLY A 13 2.15 9.23 -3.92
CA GLY A 13 2.58 9.75 -5.21
C GLY A 13 1.45 10.41 -6.00
N CYS A 14 0.29 9.74 -6.11
CA CYS A 14 -0.87 10.31 -6.80
C CYS A 14 -1.39 11.57 -6.10
N THR A 15 -1.39 11.60 -4.76
CA THR A 15 -1.78 12.80 -3.99
C THR A 15 -0.83 13.96 -4.26
N THR A 16 0.49 13.73 -4.18
CA THR A 16 1.49 14.78 -4.44
C THR A 16 1.39 15.28 -5.88
N ALA A 17 1.33 14.35 -6.86
CA ALA A 17 1.23 14.69 -8.27
C ALA A 17 0.02 15.58 -8.58
N ARG A 18 -1.16 15.23 -8.06
CA ARG A 18 -2.39 16.02 -8.26
C ARG A 18 -2.30 17.43 -7.67
N HIS A 19 -1.70 17.59 -6.49
CA HIS A 19 -1.57 18.90 -5.88
C HIS A 19 -0.57 19.82 -6.62
N LEU A 20 0.38 19.25 -7.34
CA LEU A 20 1.42 20.00 -8.04
C LEU A 20 1.13 20.17 -9.55
N SER A 21 0.19 19.42 -10.12
CA SER A 21 -0.07 19.40 -11.57
C SER A 21 -0.57 20.72 -12.18
N GLU A 22 -1.07 21.65 -11.35
CA GLU A 22 -1.49 22.97 -11.81
C GLU A 22 -0.32 23.95 -12.00
N ILE A 23 0.82 23.68 -11.35
CA ILE A 23 1.98 24.61 -11.32
C ILE A 23 3.25 24.02 -11.93
N ALA A 24 3.34 22.70 -12.05
CA ALA A 24 4.50 21.99 -12.57
C ALA A 24 4.07 20.93 -13.61
N LYS A 25 4.99 20.58 -14.48
CA LYS A 25 4.81 19.44 -15.41
C LYS A 25 5.24 18.17 -14.69
N ILE A 26 4.25 17.35 -14.34
CA ILE A 26 4.46 16.16 -13.53
C ILE A 26 4.49 14.90 -14.41
N LYS A 27 5.50 14.04 -14.21
CA LYS A 27 5.52 12.68 -14.73
C LYS A 27 5.65 11.69 -13.58
N VAL A 28 4.78 10.68 -13.55
CA VAL A 28 4.74 9.66 -12.49
C VAL A 28 5.26 8.34 -13.05
N TYR A 29 6.27 7.75 -12.42
CA TYR A 29 6.79 6.42 -12.76
C TYR A 29 6.32 5.37 -11.78
N GLU A 30 5.76 4.27 -12.26
CA GLU A 30 5.30 3.15 -11.44
C GLU A 30 5.78 1.82 -12.02
N LYS A 31 6.41 1.01 -11.19
CA LYS A 31 6.93 -0.31 -11.60
C LYS A 31 5.85 -1.35 -11.85
N SER A 32 4.69 -1.17 -11.26
CA SER A 32 3.55 -2.07 -11.41
C SER A 32 2.71 -1.70 -12.64
N LYS A 33 1.80 -2.60 -13.01
CA LYS A 33 0.87 -2.38 -14.15
C LYS A 33 -0.19 -1.31 -13.86
N ARG A 34 -0.39 -0.91 -12.61
CA ARG A 34 -1.46 -0.02 -12.14
C ARG A 34 -1.02 0.77 -10.93
N SER A 35 -1.71 1.85 -10.66
CA SER A 35 -1.61 2.61 -9.42
C SER A 35 -2.10 1.80 -8.21
N GLY A 36 -1.74 2.24 -7.02
CA GLY A 36 -2.23 1.68 -5.76
C GLY A 36 -1.13 1.30 -4.78
N GLY A 37 0.03 0.81 -5.25
CA GLY A 37 1.13 0.41 -4.38
C GLY A 37 0.70 -0.64 -3.35
N ARG A 38 0.80 -0.34 -2.05
CA ARG A 38 0.38 -1.25 -0.96
C ARG A 38 -1.13 -1.33 -0.72
N ILE A 39 -1.93 -0.61 -1.50
CA ILE A 39 -3.40 -0.70 -1.53
C ILE A 39 -3.85 -1.62 -2.68
N ALA A 40 -2.95 -2.37 -3.28
CA ALA A 40 -3.18 -3.11 -4.51
C ALA A 40 -4.23 -4.22 -4.37
N THR A 41 -4.99 -4.37 -5.44
CA THR A 41 -5.90 -5.50 -5.66
C THR A 41 -5.30 -6.43 -6.73
N ARG A 42 -5.27 -7.74 -6.46
CA ARG A 42 -4.92 -8.79 -7.41
C ARG A 42 -6.16 -9.27 -8.12
N PHE A 43 -6.07 -9.39 -9.44
CA PHE A 43 -7.13 -9.94 -10.28
C PHE A 43 -6.72 -11.33 -10.77
N SER A 44 -7.59 -12.31 -10.59
CA SER A 44 -7.57 -13.60 -11.29
C SER A 44 -8.72 -13.66 -12.28
N CYS A 45 -8.83 -14.76 -13.05
CA CYS A 45 -9.93 -14.92 -14.02
C CYS A 45 -11.33 -14.76 -13.40
N LYS A 46 -11.52 -15.13 -12.14
CA LYS A 46 -12.83 -15.15 -11.45
C LYS A 46 -12.88 -14.36 -10.15
N HIS A 47 -11.74 -14.11 -9.52
CA HIS A 47 -11.66 -13.54 -8.18
C HIS A 47 -10.88 -12.23 -8.15
N GLN A 48 -11.18 -11.43 -7.14
CA GLN A 48 -10.46 -10.21 -6.80
C GLN A 48 -9.96 -10.34 -5.36
N PHE A 49 -8.71 -9.92 -5.12
CA PHE A 49 -8.08 -10.03 -3.81
C PHE A 49 -7.42 -8.71 -3.45
N ASP A 50 -7.92 -8.05 -2.44
CA ASP A 50 -7.27 -6.86 -1.88
C ASP A 50 -6.10 -7.32 -1.00
N HIS A 51 -4.99 -7.73 -1.61
CA HIS A 51 -3.91 -8.45 -0.95
C HIS A 51 -2.92 -7.56 -0.18
N GLY A 52 -3.11 -6.26 -0.22
CA GLY A 52 -2.41 -5.28 0.60
C GLY A 52 -3.25 -4.84 1.80
N ALA A 53 -3.46 -3.52 1.93
CA ALA A 53 -4.31 -2.96 2.98
C ALA A 53 -5.75 -3.48 2.86
N GLN A 54 -6.35 -3.84 4.01
CA GLN A 54 -7.64 -4.48 4.04
C GLN A 54 -8.80 -3.52 4.19
N PHE A 55 -8.58 -2.45 4.91
CA PHE A 55 -9.51 -1.36 5.17
C PHE A 55 -8.71 -0.15 5.68
N PHE A 56 -9.39 0.96 5.88
CA PHE A 56 -8.83 2.13 6.55
C PHE A 56 -9.87 2.87 7.38
N THR A 57 -9.38 3.71 8.28
CA THR A 57 -10.21 4.66 9.05
C THR A 57 -9.80 6.08 8.68
N ALA A 58 -10.71 7.04 8.75
CA ALA A 58 -10.45 8.45 8.56
C ALA A 58 -10.63 9.17 9.90
N ARG A 59 -9.57 9.80 10.39
CA ARG A 59 -9.57 10.48 11.70
C ARG A 59 -9.48 11.98 11.58
N SER A 60 -8.52 12.49 10.77
CA SER A 60 -8.36 13.94 10.53
C SER A 60 -9.50 14.48 9.66
N SER A 61 -9.83 15.76 9.84
CA SER A 61 -10.77 16.49 8.96
C SER A 61 -10.27 16.47 7.52
N GLU A 62 -8.99 16.76 7.31
CA GLU A 62 -8.38 16.82 5.98
C GLU A 62 -8.54 15.52 5.20
N PHE A 63 -8.39 14.36 5.84
CA PHE A 63 -8.58 13.08 5.17
C PHE A 63 -10.05 12.74 4.94
N LYS A 64 -10.95 13.18 5.85
CA LYS A 64 -12.40 13.05 5.65
C LYS A 64 -12.86 13.88 4.47
N ASP A 65 -12.40 15.13 4.37
CA ASP A 65 -12.71 16.05 3.26
C ASP A 65 -12.21 15.48 1.92
N PHE A 66 -11.01 14.91 1.91
CA PHE A 66 -10.47 14.20 0.74
C PHE A 66 -11.33 13.00 0.33
N LEU A 67 -11.88 12.26 1.28
CA LEU A 67 -12.70 11.07 1.00
C LEU A 67 -14.11 11.42 0.54
N THR A 68 -14.68 12.57 0.93
CA THR A 68 -16.05 12.94 0.63
C THR A 68 -16.41 12.79 -0.85
N PRO A 69 -15.69 13.41 -1.81
CA PRO A 69 -16.01 13.25 -3.22
C PRO A 69 -15.80 11.81 -3.73
N LEU A 70 -14.88 11.04 -3.16
CA LEU A 70 -14.66 9.64 -3.53
C LEU A 70 -15.78 8.73 -3.04
N VAL A 71 -16.42 9.07 -1.91
CA VAL A 71 -17.62 8.38 -1.40
C VAL A 71 -18.81 8.71 -2.27
N GLU A 72 -19.02 9.97 -2.63
CA GLU A 72 -20.09 10.43 -3.52
C GLU A 72 -20.03 9.79 -4.90
N LEU A 73 -18.82 9.61 -5.43
CA LEU A 73 -18.55 8.90 -6.69
C LEU A 73 -18.63 7.36 -6.57
N GLY A 74 -18.87 6.83 -5.37
CA GLY A 74 -18.91 5.39 -5.13
C GLY A 74 -17.55 4.69 -5.23
N CYS A 75 -16.44 5.44 -5.22
CA CYS A 75 -15.08 4.88 -5.25
C CYS A 75 -14.59 4.40 -3.88
N VAL A 76 -15.24 4.85 -2.81
CA VAL A 76 -15.00 4.45 -1.42
C VAL A 76 -16.34 4.17 -0.75
N ALA A 77 -16.41 3.10 0.04
CA ALA A 77 -17.63 2.73 0.78
C ALA A 77 -17.28 2.22 2.18
N ARG A 78 -18.28 2.23 3.07
CA ARG A 78 -18.16 1.61 4.39
C ARG A 78 -18.16 0.10 4.27
N TRP A 79 -17.38 -0.54 5.13
CA TRP A 79 -17.41 -1.98 5.33
C TRP A 79 -17.88 -2.28 6.75
N ASP A 80 -19.17 -2.52 6.88
CA ASP A 80 -19.84 -2.83 8.14
C ASP A 80 -19.91 -4.36 8.32
N GLY A 81 -18.74 -4.98 8.42
CA GLY A 81 -18.60 -6.44 8.50
C GLY A 81 -18.75 -6.99 9.91
N ARG A 82 -18.93 -8.32 10.00
CA ARG A 82 -18.85 -9.08 11.24
C ARG A 82 -17.38 -9.26 11.60
N PHE A 83 -17.00 -8.83 12.77
CA PHE A 83 -15.63 -8.90 13.24
C PHE A 83 -15.45 -9.97 14.31
N ALA A 84 -14.36 -10.74 14.22
CA ALA A 84 -13.97 -11.73 15.20
C ALA A 84 -12.56 -11.48 15.74
N GLU A 85 -12.31 -11.90 16.96
CA GLU A 85 -10.97 -12.02 17.53
C GLU A 85 -10.72 -13.47 17.90
N TYR A 86 -9.54 -13.96 17.52
CA TYR A 86 -9.05 -15.29 17.86
C TYR A 86 -7.80 -15.18 18.72
N ASP A 87 -7.64 -16.12 19.64
CA ASP A 87 -6.39 -16.38 20.37
C ASP A 87 -5.93 -17.80 20.00
N GLY A 88 -4.86 -17.90 19.20
CA GLY A 88 -4.56 -19.11 18.46
C GLY A 88 -5.77 -19.52 17.59
N ALA A 89 -6.26 -20.75 17.77
CA ALA A 89 -7.46 -21.26 17.09
C ALA A 89 -8.77 -21.01 17.87
N GLN A 90 -8.70 -20.40 19.05
CA GLN A 90 -9.88 -20.16 19.88
C GLN A 90 -10.56 -18.84 19.52
N LEU A 91 -11.84 -18.89 19.13
CA LEU A 91 -12.67 -17.69 18.98
C LEU A 91 -12.99 -17.10 20.36
N ILE A 92 -12.50 -15.87 20.63
CA ILE A 92 -12.64 -15.20 21.93
C ILE A 92 -13.67 -14.07 21.92
N ARG A 93 -13.98 -13.51 20.74
CA ARG A 93 -14.92 -12.38 20.62
C ARG A 93 -15.54 -12.31 19.24
N GLN A 94 -16.80 -11.91 19.19
CA GLN A 94 -17.48 -11.50 17.96
C GLN A 94 -18.21 -10.16 18.18
N THR A 95 -18.19 -9.29 17.16
CA THR A 95 -18.84 -7.98 17.18
C THR A 95 -19.11 -7.50 15.75
N GLY A 96 -19.95 -6.51 15.58
CA GLY A 96 -20.12 -5.80 14.32
C GLY A 96 -19.21 -4.57 14.21
N TRP A 97 -18.82 -4.21 13.01
CA TRP A 97 -18.04 -3.01 12.74
C TRP A 97 -18.88 -1.76 12.42
N GLY A 98 -20.18 -1.78 12.65
CA GLY A 98 -21.09 -0.65 12.37
C GLY A 98 -20.87 0.61 13.23
N GLY A 99 -19.83 0.64 14.08
CA GLY A 99 -19.55 1.74 15.01
C GLY A 99 -18.68 2.87 14.45
N SER A 100 -18.25 3.75 15.35
CA SER A 100 -17.32 4.87 15.08
C SER A 100 -15.93 4.58 15.64
N PRO A 101 -14.83 4.82 14.90
CA PRO A 101 -14.80 5.34 13.53
C PRO A 101 -15.19 4.28 12.49
N PRO A 102 -15.85 4.67 11.39
CA PRO A 102 -16.21 3.73 10.34
C PRO A 102 -14.98 3.14 9.66
N HIS A 103 -15.12 1.89 9.22
CA HIS A 103 -14.12 1.21 8.40
C HIS A 103 -14.44 1.44 6.92
N TRP A 104 -13.49 1.96 6.19
CA TRP A 104 -13.62 2.28 4.78
C TRP A 104 -12.82 1.33 3.90
N VAL A 105 -13.34 1.07 2.71
CA VAL A 105 -12.67 0.31 1.66
C VAL A 105 -12.83 1.02 0.32
N GLY A 106 -11.85 0.88 -0.57
CA GLY A 106 -12.05 1.22 -1.97
C GLY A 106 -13.07 0.30 -2.62
N THR A 107 -13.82 0.75 -3.62
CA THR A 107 -14.83 -0.02 -4.34
C THR A 107 -14.82 0.28 -5.84
N PRO A 108 -15.02 -0.70 -6.74
CA PRO A 108 -15.22 -2.14 -6.50
C PRO A 108 -13.95 -2.88 -6.03
N THR A 109 -12.81 -2.24 -5.92
CA THR A 109 -11.53 -2.81 -5.49
C THR A 109 -10.82 -1.84 -4.56
N MET A 110 -9.93 -2.35 -3.72
CA MET A 110 -9.19 -1.50 -2.79
C MET A 110 -8.28 -0.51 -3.53
N SER A 111 -7.68 -0.89 -4.68
CA SER A 111 -6.89 0.01 -5.52
C SER A 111 -7.73 1.06 -6.27
N GLY A 112 -9.01 0.83 -6.47
CA GLY A 112 -9.84 1.60 -7.40
C GLY A 112 -9.87 3.11 -7.13
N PHE A 113 -9.89 3.53 -5.86
CA PHE A 113 -9.86 4.96 -5.57
C PHE A 113 -8.49 5.61 -5.85
N VAL A 114 -7.39 4.86 -5.74
CA VAL A 114 -6.06 5.38 -6.11
C VAL A 114 -5.90 5.39 -7.63
N GLU A 115 -6.44 4.38 -8.33
CA GLU A 115 -6.52 4.37 -9.79
C GLU A 115 -7.28 5.60 -10.29
N ARG A 116 -8.44 5.92 -9.67
CA ARG A 116 -9.20 7.14 -9.98
C ARG A 116 -8.40 8.43 -9.77
N LEU A 117 -7.54 8.49 -8.76
CA LEU A 117 -6.65 9.64 -8.54
C LEU A 117 -5.57 9.77 -9.62
N SER A 118 -5.22 8.69 -10.30
CA SER A 118 -4.19 8.68 -11.34
C SER A 118 -4.72 8.89 -12.76
N ASP A 119 -6.04 8.91 -12.98
CA ASP A 119 -6.65 8.98 -14.32
C ASP A 119 -6.20 10.20 -15.14
N ASP A 120 -6.01 11.35 -14.49
CA ASP A 120 -5.64 12.62 -15.15
C ASP A 120 -4.12 12.93 -15.02
N LEU A 121 -3.31 11.98 -14.56
CA LEU A 121 -1.87 12.13 -14.38
C LEU A 121 -1.09 11.48 -15.52
N ASP A 122 0.02 12.07 -15.94
CA ASP A 122 0.97 11.45 -16.89
C ASP A 122 1.73 10.31 -16.17
N CYS A 123 1.13 9.12 -16.13
CA CYS A 123 1.66 7.94 -15.47
C CYS A 123 2.29 6.97 -16.46
N VAL A 124 3.54 6.59 -16.21
CA VAL A 124 4.26 5.56 -16.96
C VAL A 124 4.33 4.30 -16.09
N PHE A 125 3.55 3.29 -16.47
CA PHE A 125 3.47 2.01 -15.77
C PHE A 125 4.45 0.97 -16.32
N ASN A 126 4.72 -0.08 -15.52
CA ASN A 126 5.71 -1.14 -15.81
C ASN A 126 7.15 -0.59 -16.00
N VAL A 127 7.46 0.54 -15.39
CA VAL A 127 8.78 1.16 -15.42
C VAL A 127 9.29 1.33 -13.99
N GLU A 128 10.32 0.57 -13.64
CA GLU A 128 11.03 0.72 -12.37
C GLU A 128 12.19 1.67 -12.54
N VAL A 129 12.15 2.82 -11.86
CA VAL A 129 13.30 3.71 -11.75
C VAL A 129 14.32 3.02 -10.86
N ALA A 130 15.45 2.66 -11.40
CA ALA A 130 16.52 1.94 -10.71
C ALA A 130 17.66 2.85 -10.26
N ARG A 131 17.84 3.99 -10.95
CA ARG A 131 18.93 4.92 -10.68
C ARG A 131 18.47 6.36 -10.95
N ALA A 132 18.86 7.26 -10.04
CA ALA A 132 18.67 8.70 -10.16
C ALA A 132 20.02 9.38 -9.91
N GLU A 133 20.48 10.17 -10.86
CA GLU A 133 21.75 10.88 -10.80
C GLU A 133 21.51 12.37 -11.02
N LYS A 134 22.22 13.21 -10.28
CA LYS A 134 22.19 14.65 -10.51
C LYS A 134 23.32 15.03 -11.45
N GLU A 135 22.95 15.47 -12.65
CA GLU A 135 23.89 16.00 -13.64
C GLU A 135 23.69 17.50 -13.76
N LYS A 136 24.73 18.27 -13.36
CA LYS A 136 24.63 19.73 -13.24
C LYS A 136 23.49 20.11 -12.28
N ASP A 137 22.42 20.72 -12.81
CA ASP A 137 21.26 21.17 -12.02
C ASP A 137 20.02 20.33 -12.25
N ARG A 138 20.09 19.21 -12.99
CA ARG A 138 18.95 18.35 -13.31
C ARG A 138 19.15 16.92 -12.83
N TRP A 139 18.05 16.25 -12.53
CA TRP A 139 17.99 14.83 -12.21
C TRP A 139 17.79 14.00 -13.46
N VAL A 140 18.67 13.06 -13.71
CA VAL A 140 18.60 12.11 -14.81
C VAL A 140 18.17 10.75 -14.25
N LEU A 141 17.10 10.18 -14.80
CA LEU A 141 16.53 8.92 -14.33
C LEU A 141 16.77 7.79 -15.31
N PHE A 142 17.05 6.59 -14.78
CA PHE A 142 17.27 5.37 -15.56
C PHE A 142 16.43 4.21 -15.03
N ASP A 143 16.00 3.35 -15.94
CA ASP A 143 15.32 2.10 -15.60
C ASP A 143 16.29 0.97 -15.19
N THR A 144 15.76 -0.23 -14.91
CA THR A 144 16.54 -1.43 -14.55
C THR A 144 17.43 -1.97 -15.67
N GLN A 145 17.19 -1.58 -16.92
CA GLN A 145 18.00 -1.94 -18.08
C GLN A 145 19.06 -0.88 -18.44
N GLY A 146 19.06 0.24 -17.71
CA GLY A 146 19.95 1.37 -17.97
C GLY A 146 19.44 2.33 -19.04
N ASN A 147 18.21 2.17 -19.51
CA ASN A 147 17.61 3.11 -20.45
C ASN A 147 17.30 4.45 -19.78
N LEU A 148 17.55 5.55 -20.49
CA LEU A 148 17.20 6.89 -20.06
C LEU A 148 15.66 7.05 -20.04
N LEU A 149 15.14 7.47 -18.88
CA LEU A 149 13.71 7.77 -18.71
C LEU A 149 13.37 9.25 -18.89
N GLY A 150 14.32 10.12 -18.66
CA GLY A 150 14.20 11.57 -18.79
C GLY A 150 15.04 12.32 -17.80
N ASP A 151 14.99 13.65 -17.90
CA ASP A 151 15.67 14.59 -17.02
C ASP A 151 14.66 15.59 -16.41
N TYR A 152 14.85 15.97 -15.14
CA TYR A 152 13.88 16.71 -14.34
C TYR A 152 14.56 17.74 -13.46
N ASP A 153 13.86 18.82 -13.18
CA ASP A 153 14.31 19.82 -12.20
C ASP A 153 14.21 19.27 -10.77
N TRP A 154 13.13 18.52 -10.49
CA TRP A 154 12.85 17.93 -9.20
C TRP A 154 12.53 16.44 -9.29
N ILE A 155 12.92 15.68 -8.26
CA ILE A 155 12.41 14.32 -8.05
C ILE A 155 11.70 14.19 -6.71
N ILE A 156 10.59 13.46 -6.70
CA ILE A 156 9.82 13.16 -5.49
C ILE A 156 9.70 11.64 -5.33
N LEU A 157 10.32 11.12 -4.27
CA LEU A 157 10.36 9.69 -3.99
C LEU A 157 9.22 9.30 -3.05
N THR A 158 8.29 8.45 -3.52
CA THR A 158 7.13 8.00 -2.74
C THR A 158 7.11 6.48 -2.53
N ALA A 159 8.21 5.83 -2.89
CA ALA A 159 8.46 4.41 -2.65
C ALA A 159 8.64 4.11 -1.15
N PRO A 160 8.56 2.85 -0.70
CA PRO A 160 8.95 2.45 0.64
C PRO A 160 10.34 2.93 1.06
N ALA A 161 10.54 3.29 2.33
CA ALA A 161 11.78 3.90 2.82
C ALA A 161 13.08 3.18 2.38
N PRO A 162 13.20 1.84 2.40
CA PRO A 162 14.41 1.18 1.91
C PRO A 162 14.65 1.36 0.41
N GLN A 163 13.58 1.40 -0.40
CA GLN A 163 13.71 1.65 -1.84
C GLN A 163 14.07 3.11 -2.12
N THR A 164 13.47 4.04 -1.37
CA THR A 164 13.83 5.46 -1.41
C THR A 164 15.31 5.66 -1.05
N HIS A 165 15.77 5.07 0.05
CA HIS A 165 17.18 5.15 0.47
C HIS A 165 18.14 4.68 -0.62
N ASN A 166 17.81 3.58 -1.32
CA ASN A 166 18.66 3.01 -2.36
C ASN A 166 18.74 3.92 -3.62
N LEU A 167 17.70 4.69 -3.90
CA LEU A 167 17.68 5.62 -5.03
C LEU A 167 18.41 6.95 -4.72
N LEU A 168 18.56 7.31 -3.45
CA LEU A 168 19.16 8.58 -3.04
C LEU A 168 20.68 8.51 -3.15
N PRO A 169 21.36 9.46 -3.84
CA PRO A 169 22.80 9.69 -3.74
C PRO A 169 23.24 10.01 -2.31
N ASN A 170 24.54 9.83 -2.02
CA ASN A 170 25.07 9.96 -0.65
C ASN A 170 25.05 11.40 -0.11
N GLU A 171 25.11 12.38 -0.99
CA GLU A 171 25.11 13.83 -0.70
C GLU A 171 23.75 14.36 -0.25
N ILE A 172 22.68 13.60 -0.41
CA ILE A 172 21.35 14.05 -0.02
C ILE A 172 21.21 14.10 1.50
N SER A 173 20.87 15.27 2.01
CA SER A 173 20.88 15.62 3.43
C SER A 173 20.06 14.71 4.33
N PHE A 174 18.98 14.14 3.84
CA PHE A 174 18.08 13.26 4.60
C PHE A 174 18.28 11.75 4.34
N LYS A 175 19.22 11.35 3.46
CA LYS A 175 19.44 9.93 3.12
C LYS A 175 19.69 9.05 4.35
N ALA A 176 20.56 9.49 5.25
CA ALA A 176 20.88 8.76 6.48
C ALA A 176 19.63 8.54 7.35
N GLN A 177 18.78 9.54 7.46
CA GLN A 177 17.54 9.47 8.25
C GLN A 177 16.54 8.46 7.65
N VAL A 178 16.37 8.48 6.32
CA VAL A 178 15.53 7.49 5.61
C VAL A 178 16.08 6.07 5.79
N GLY A 179 17.39 5.89 5.79
CA GLY A 179 18.06 4.60 6.02
C GLY A 179 17.81 3.99 7.40
N LEU A 180 17.44 4.79 8.40
CA LEU A 180 17.10 4.33 9.75
C LEU A 180 15.67 3.78 9.86
N ILE A 181 14.82 4.05 8.86
CA ILE A 181 13.41 3.65 8.88
C ILE A 181 13.30 2.16 8.51
N LYS A 182 12.93 1.37 9.49
CA LYS A 182 12.70 -0.07 9.28
C LYS A 182 11.29 -0.32 8.81
N MET A 183 11.16 -1.12 7.76
CA MET A 183 9.89 -1.65 7.28
C MET A 183 9.91 -3.16 7.42
N LEU A 184 8.78 -3.71 7.85
CA LEU A 184 8.60 -5.13 8.09
C LEU A 184 7.85 -5.78 6.94
N GLY A 185 8.17 -7.06 6.70
CA GLY A 185 7.48 -7.88 5.73
C GLY A 185 6.14 -8.41 6.20
N CYS A 186 5.37 -8.91 5.24
CA CYS A 186 4.14 -9.66 5.45
C CYS A 186 3.92 -10.60 4.26
N TYR A 187 3.35 -11.75 4.50
CA TYR A 187 2.83 -12.62 3.46
C TYR A 187 1.31 -12.51 3.38
N SER A 188 0.79 -12.50 2.16
CA SER A 188 -0.64 -12.55 1.88
C SER A 188 -0.95 -13.84 1.13
N LEU A 189 -1.75 -14.72 1.73
CA LEU A 189 -2.31 -15.90 1.08
C LEU A 189 -3.72 -15.55 0.57
N MET A 190 -3.94 -15.76 -0.71
CA MET A 190 -5.17 -15.47 -1.45
C MET A 190 -5.86 -16.80 -1.78
N LEU A 191 -7.10 -16.97 -1.33
CA LEU A 191 -7.88 -18.18 -1.48
C LEU A 191 -9.21 -17.87 -2.16
N GLY A 192 -9.44 -18.42 -3.35
CA GLY A 192 -10.68 -18.26 -4.10
C GLY A 192 -11.46 -19.57 -4.12
N TYR A 193 -12.77 -19.51 -3.94
CA TYR A 193 -13.65 -20.68 -3.90
C TYR A 193 -14.82 -20.50 -4.86
N GLN A 194 -15.22 -21.57 -5.53
CA GLN A 194 -16.43 -21.57 -6.36
C GLN A 194 -17.71 -21.52 -5.51
N ARG A 195 -17.67 -22.11 -4.32
CA ARG A 195 -18.77 -22.08 -3.36
C ARG A 195 -18.35 -21.30 -2.13
N ALA A 196 -19.26 -20.47 -1.61
CA ALA A 196 -19.00 -19.74 -0.39
C ALA A 196 -18.77 -20.70 0.81
N VAL A 197 -17.74 -20.41 1.59
CA VAL A 197 -17.49 -21.04 2.86
C VAL A 197 -18.24 -20.26 3.94
N ASN A 198 -19.00 -20.97 4.77
CA ASN A 198 -19.71 -20.32 5.88
C ASN A 198 -18.75 -20.03 7.04
N LEU A 199 -18.46 -18.78 7.25
CA LEU A 199 -17.60 -18.31 8.34
C LEU A 199 -18.40 -17.43 9.30
N PRO A 200 -18.10 -17.47 10.60
CA PRO A 200 -18.79 -16.67 11.61
C PRO A 200 -18.39 -15.17 11.56
N PHE A 201 -17.51 -14.78 10.65
CA PHE A 201 -16.99 -13.43 10.52
C PHE A 201 -16.79 -13.04 9.04
N ASP A 202 -16.64 -11.75 8.82
CA ASP A 202 -16.17 -11.15 7.57
C ASP A 202 -14.70 -10.70 7.67
N ALA A 203 -14.25 -10.40 8.90
CA ALA A 203 -12.85 -10.13 9.24
C ALA A 203 -12.50 -10.68 10.62
N ALA A 204 -11.31 -11.20 10.78
CA ALA A 204 -10.79 -11.72 12.03
C ALA A 204 -9.38 -11.24 12.31
N LEU A 205 -9.16 -10.69 13.51
CA LEU A 205 -7.85 -10.49 14.10
C LEU A 205 -7.44 -11.77 14.82
N VAL A 206 -6.23 -12.24 14.55
CA VAL A 206 -5.68 -13.43 15.20
C VAL A 206 -4.50 -13.04 16.05
N LYS A 207 -4.50 -13.44 17.33
CA LYS A 207 -3.44 -13.25 18.31
C LYS A 207 -2.75 -14.58 18.59
N ASN A 208 -1.54 -14.54 19.10
CA ASN A 208 -0.75 -15.71 19.53
C ASN A 208 -0.61 -16.82 18.46
N ALA A 209 -0.57 -16.42 17.19
CA ALA A 209 -0.38 -17.30 16.04
C ALA A 209 0.58 -16.67 15.02
N ASN A 210 0.93 -17.40 13.96
CA ASN A 210 1.76 -16.90 12.86
C ASN A 210 0.95 -16.15 11.78
N VAL A 211 -0.37 -16.31 11.78
CA VAL A 211 -1.35 -15.52 11.05
C VAL A 211 -1.82 -14.38 11.96
N SER A 212 -1.99 -13.18 11.42
CA SER A 212 -2.46 -12.00 12.15
C SER A 212 -3.84 -11.54 11.75
N TRP A 213 -4.26 -11.89 10.53
CA TRP A 213 -5.51 -11.41 9.93
C TRP A 213 -6.08 -12.42 8.94
N ILE A 214 -7.39 -12.61 9.01
CA ILE A 214 -8.15 -13.36 8.01
C ILE A 214 -9.36 -12.52 7.63
N SER A 215 -9.66 -12.38 6.34
CA SER A 215 -10.86 -11.68 5.88
C SER A 215 -11.53 -12.38 4.71
N VAL A 216 -12.85 -12.33 4.72
CA VAL A 216 -13.69 -12.68 3.57
C VAL A 216 -13.71 -11.45 2.66
N ASN A 217 -12.84 -11.43 1.65
CA ASN A 217 -12.69 -10.28 0.77
C ASN A 217 -14.00 -9.96 0.02
N SER A 218 -14.78 -10.98 -0.31
CA SER A 218 -16.08 -10.84 -0.97
C SER A 218 -17.19 -10.25 -0.09
N SER A 219 -16.98 -10.10 1.23
CA SER A 219 -17.92 -9.39 2.11
C SER A 219 -17.82 -7.87 1.99
N LYS A 220 -16.75 -7.36 1.40
CA LYS A 220 -16.59 -5.94 1.12
C LYS A 220 -17.55 -5.48 0.00
N PRO A 221 -18.03 -4.23 0.01
CA PRO A 221 -18.92 -3.71 -1.03
C PRO A 221 -18.41 -3.96 -2.45
N ASN A 222 -19.32 -4.39 -3.32
CA ASN A 222 -19.10 -4.58 -4.76
C ASN A 222 -18.00 -5.59 -5.14
N ARG A 223 -17.61 -6.53 -4.24
CA ARG A 223 -16.76 -7.68 -4.58
C ARG A 223 -17.63 -8.82 -5.11
N LYS A 224 -17.09 -9.54 -6.10
CA LYS A 224 -17.75 -10.69 -6.71
C LYS A 224 -16.97 -11.96 -6.36
N ASN A 225 -17.66 -13.08 -6.32
CA ASN A 225 -17.12 -14.40 -6.05
C ASN A 225 -16.43 -14.53 -4.69
N PHE A 226 -16.66 -15.63 -4.03
CA PHE A 226 -16.15 -15.83 -2.68
C PHE A 226 -14.63 -15.93 -2.66
N SER A 227 -14.00 -15.09 -1.86
CA SER A 227 -12.56 -15.03 -1.72
C SER A 227 -12.15 -14.66 -0.31
N MET A 228 -11.05 -15.25 0.16
CA MET A 228 -10.46 -14.99 1.45
C MET A 228 -9.05 -14.47 1.31
N LEU A 229 -8.64 -13.62 2.23
CA LEU A 229 -7.28 -13.14 2.44
C LEU A 229 -6.79 -13.56 3.81
N VAL A 230 -5.55 -14.02 3.86
CA VAL A 230 -4.84 -14.33 5.09
C VAL A 230 -3.53 -13.53 5.09
N HIS A 231 -3.27 -12.82 6.18
CA HIS A 231 -1.99 -12.15 6.38
C HIS A 231 -1.20 -12.82 7.51
N SER A 232 0.07 -13.08 7.26
CA SER A 232 0.99 -13.52 8.31
C SER A 232 1.22 -12.40 9.33
N THR A 233 1.78 -12.74 10.47
CA THR A 233 2.41 -11.74 11.35
C THR A 233 3.69 -11.20 10.70
N ASN A 234 4.05 -9.95 11.00
CA ASN A 234 5.32 -9.40 10.56
C ASN A 234 6.51 -10.20 11.13
N ARG A 235 6.43 -10.63 12.40
CA ARG A 235 7.48 -11.42 13.04
C ARG A 235 7.77 -12.71 12.27
N TRP A 236 6.74 -13.47 11.92
CA TRP A 236 6.92 -14.70 11.15
C TRP A 236 7.43 -14.43 9.74
N ALA A 237 6.91 -13.39 9.08
CA ALA A 237 7.37 -12.99 7.75
C ALA A 237 8.85 -12.61 7.73
N GLU A 238 9.34 -11.84 8.71
CA GLU A 238 10.77 -11.46 8.79
C GLU A 238 11.68 -12.68 8.91
N HIS A 239 11.32 -13.67 9.74
CA HIS A 239 12.09 -14.90 9.87
C HIS A 239 12.12 -15.75 8.60
N ASN A 240 11.08 -15.64 7.78
CA ASN A 240 10.90 -16.45 6.57
C ASN A 240 11.07 -15.64 5.26
N MET A 241 11.63 -14.42 5.32
CA MET A 241 11.65 -13.49 4.18
C MET A 241 12.42 -14.03 2.96
N ASN A 242 13.34 -14.97 3.16
CA ASN A 242 14.14 -15.58 2.12
C ASN A 242 13.76 -17.06 1.86
N THR A 243 12.79 -17.60 2.58
CA THR A 243 12.25 -18.95 2.38
C THR A 243 11.57 -19.06 1.02
N ASP A 244 11.61 -20.23 0.40
CA ASP A 244 10.88 -20.49 -0.84
C ASP A 244 9.39 -20.19 -0.70
N LEU A 245 8.78 -19.66 -1.75
CA LEU A 245 7.40 -19.19 -1.67
C LEU A 245 6.39 -20.35 -1.58
N ALA A 246 6.72 -21.52 -2.13
CA ALA A 246 5.86 -22.71 -2.01
C ALA A 246 5.90 -23.24 -0.58
N GLU A 247 7.06 -23.30 0.06
CA GLU A 247 7.18 -23.69 1.47
C GLU A 247 6.43 -22.71 2.39
N VAL A 248 6.53 -21.42 2.13
CA VAL A 248 5.77 -20.39 2.84
C VAL A 248 4.26 -20.62 2.69
N GLN A 249 3.81 -20.95 1.48
CA GLN A 249 2.40 -21.22 1.20
C GLN A 249 1.88 -22.42 1.98
N GLU A 250 2.63 -23.52 2.02
CA GLU A 250 2.26 -24.73 2.78
C GLU A 250 2.12 -24.40 4.28
N LYS A 251 3.04 -23.63 4.84
CA LYS A 251 2.95 -23.21 6.24
C LYS A 251 1.73 -22.31 6.51
N LEU A 252 1.42 -21.41 5.59
CA LEU A 252 0.21 -20.58 5.71
C LEU A 252 -1.06 -21.40 5.60
N PHE A 253 -1.10 -22.47 4.81
CA PHE A 253 -2.21 -23.41 4.77
C PHE A 253 -2.38 -24.11 6.12
N GLU A 254 -1.31 -24.64 6.71
CA GLU A 254 -1.32 -25.31 8.02
C GLU A 254 -1.90 -24.36 9.09
N PHE A 255 -1.34 -23.18 9.24
CA PHE A 255 -1.76 -22.19 10.25
C PHE A 255 -3.22 -21.74 10.04
N THR A 256 -3.60 -21.51 8.79
CA THR A 256 -4.96 -21.04 8.48
C THR A 256 -5.99 -22.15 8.72
N SER A 257 -5.68 -23.38 8.35
CA SER A 257 -6.56 -24.55 8.56
C SER A 257 -6.77 -24.82 10.04
N GLU A 258 -5.72 -24.71 10.85
CA GLU A 258 -5.79 -24.86 12.30
C GLU A 258 -6.74 -23.81 12.91
N ILE A 259 -6.58 -22.52 12.54
CA ILE A 259 -7.40 -21.42 13.07
C ILE A 259 -8.87 -21.59 12.66
N LEU A 260 -9.13 -21.97 11.42
CA LEU A 260 -10.47 -22.04 10.87
C LEU A 260 -11.19 -23.37 11.13
N GLY A 261 -10.47 -24.42 11.54
CA GLY A 261 -11.01 -25.74 11.81
C GLY A 261 -11.41 -26.53 10.56
N PHE A 262 -10.95 -26.12 9.36
CA PHE A 262 -11.15 -26.87 8.11
C PHE A 262 -9.95 -26.72 7.17
N ASN A 263 -9.80 -27.66 6.25
CA ASN A 263 -8.69 -27.67 5.30
C ASN A 263 -8.88 -26.60 4.20
N VAL A 264 -8.05 -25.54 4.23
CA VAL A 264 -8.10 -24.45 3.25
C VAL A 264 -7.45 -24.78 1.90
N THR A 265 -6.73 -25.91 1.78
CA THR A 265 -6.14 -26.35 0.50
C THR A 265 -7.19 -26.75 -0.53
N SER A 266 -8.46 -26.88 -0.12
CA SER A 266 -9.61 -27.12 -1.00
C SER A 266 -10.01 -25.88 -1.83
N ALA A 267 -9.31 -24.77 -1.71
CA ALA A 267 -9.55 -23.57 -2.54
C ALA A 267 -9.29 -23.86 -4.03
N ASP A 268 -10.18 -23.37 -4.89
CA ASP A 268 -10.09 -23.54 -6.36
C ASP A 268 -9.00 -22.63 -6.98
N TYR A 269 -8.63 -21.58 -6.26
CA TYR A 269 -7.56 -20.66 -6.63
C TYR A 269 -6.71 -20.34 -5.41
N VAL A 270 -5.40 -20.40 -5.60
CA VAL A 270 -4.42 -20.07 -4.57
C VAL A 270 -3.31 -19.23 -5.16
N GLU A 271 -2.95 -18.16 -4.48
CA GLU A 271 -1.74 -17.40 -4.77
C GLU A 271 -1.17 -16.85 -3.46
N THR A 272 0.14 -16.87 -3.31
CA THR A 272 0.86 -16.28 -2.18
C THR A 272 1.70 -15.11 -2.64
N LYS A 273 1.58 -13.97 -1.95
CA LYS A 273 2.36 -12.75 -2.22
C LYS A 273 3.27 -12.43 -1.05
N ARG A 274 4.54 -12.17 -1.35
CA ARG A 274 5.54 -11.65 -0.41
C ARG A 274 5.57 -10.13 -0.49
N TRP A 275 5.26 -9.46 0.63
CA TRP A 275 5.43 -8.04 0.81
C TRP A 275 6.69 -7.79 1.65
N ARG A 276 7.80 -7.39 1.04
CA ARG A 276 9.06 -7.11 1.78
C ARG A 276 8.97 -5.86 2.63
N PHE A 277 8.17 -4.89 2.24
CA PHE A 277 8.02 -3.57 2.87
C PHE A 277 6.54 -3.26 3.13
N ALA A 278 5.88 -4.10 3.93
CA ALA A 278 4.44 -4.00 4.21
C ALA A 278 4.14 -2.89 5.22
N ASN A 279 4.82 -2.89 6.35
CA ASN A 279 4.53 -2.02 7.49
C ASN A 279 5.79 -1.31 7.99
N SER A 280 5.66 -0.08 8.49
CA SER A 280 6.75 0.60 9.19
C SER A 280 6.74 0.26 10.69
N VAL A 281 7.93 0.03 11.27
CA VAL A 281 8.10 -0.28 12.70
C VAL A 281 7.95 0.97 13.56
N ARG A 282 8.50 2.09 13.08
CA ARG A 282 8.58 3.35 13.82
C ARG A 282 8.32 4.52 12.87
N GLN A 283 7.68 5.53 13.41
CA GLN A 283 7.52 6.81 12.76
C GLN A 283 8.75 7.68 13.03
N THR A 284 8.97 8.61 12.12
CA THR A 284 9.78 9.80 12.37
C THR A 284 8.83 10.92 12.85
N ASP A 285 9.37 11.97 13.42
CA ASP A 285 8.57 13.18 13.73
C ASP A 285 8.47 14.12 12.52
N GLN A 286 8.98 13.70 11.36
CA GLN A 286 8.97 14.46 10.12
C GLN A 286 7.92 13.92 9.17
N PRO A 287 6.91 14.71 8.78
CA PRO A 287 5.85 14.23 7.90
C PRO A 287 6.32 13.99 6.46
N PHE A 288 7.45 14.56 6.06
CA PHE A 288 8.11 14.38 4.77
C PHE A 288 9.60 14.74 4.90
N PHE A 289 10.39 14.46 3.86
CA PHE A 289 11.79 14.87 3.75
C PHE A 289 11.96 15.79 2.54
N LEU A 290 12.80 16.82 2.67
CA LEU A 290 13.02 17.83 1.64
C LEU A 290 14.46 18.33 1.67
N ASP A 291 15.12 18.29 0.54
CA ASP A 291 16.44 18.87 0.29
C ASP A 291 16.31 19.87 -0.89
N ARG A 292 16.14 21.14 -0.55
CA ARG A 292 15.96 22.20 -1.54
C ARG A 292 17.21 22.44 -2.40
N GLY A 293 18.38 22.32 -1.78
CA GLY A 293 19.64 22.50 -2.49
C GLY A 293 19.86 21.49 -3.60
N ASN A 294 19.37 20.28 -3.39
CA ASN A 294 19.43 19.20 -4.36
C ASN A 294 18.12 18.97 -5.13
N GLN A 295 17.06 19.72 -4.86
CA GLN A 295 15.75 19.60 -5.54
C GLN A 295 15.20 18.19 -5.48
N VAL A 296 15.22 17.59 -4.29
CA VAL A 296 14.72 16.25 -4.05
C VAL A 296 13.87 16.22 -2.78
N ALA A 297 12.76 15.50 -2.85
CA ALA A 297 11.87 15.30 -1.72
C ALA A 297 11.41 13.85 -1.59
N SER A 298 10.91 13.50 -0.43
CA SER A 298 10.29 12.19 -0.20
C SER A 298 9.13 12.28 0.78
N CYS A 299 8.08 11.50 0.49
CA CYS A 299 6.92 11.36 1.37
C CYS A 299 6.35 9.94 1.31
N GLY A 300 5.57 9.61 2.32
CA GLY A 300 4.91 8.31 2.41
C GLY A 300 4.33 8.09 3.81
N ASP A 301 3.54 7.02 3.96
CA ASP A 301 2.96 6.64 5.26
C ASP A 301 4.04 6.39 6.33
N TRP A 302 5.20 5.89 5.93
CA TRP A 302 6.33 5.61 6.78
C TRP A 302 6.98 6.86 7.40
N CYS A 303 6.72 8.04 6.86
CA CYS A 303 7.11 9.32 7.47
C CYS A 303 6.32 9.65 8.74
N ILE A 304 5.08 9.14 8.87
CA ILE A 304 4.18 9.44 9.99
C ILE A 304 3.88 8.18 10.80
N ARG A 305 3.13 7.25 10.20
CA ARG A 305 2.78 5.93 10.79
C ARG A 305 2.18 5.05 9.70
N GLY A 306 2.63 3.89 9.41
CA GLY A 306 2.22 2.98 8.34
C GLY A 306 0.71 2.78 8.15
N ARG A 307 -0.02 3.79 7.66
CA ARG A 307 -1.47 3.81 7.44
C ARG A 307 -1.83 4.58 6.16
N ILE A 308 -2.98 4.26 5.58
CA ILE A 308 -3.49 4.94 4.36
C ILE A 308 -3.63 6.46 4.58
N GLU A 309 -4.27 6.89 5.67
CA GLU A 309 -4.38 8.30 6.02
C GLU A 309 -3.03 8.99 6.16
N ALA A 310 -2.04 8.31 6.71
CA ALA A 310 -0.69 8.86 6.87
C ALA A 310 0.01 9.09 5.51
N ALA A 311 -0.21 8.22 4.53
CA ALA A 311 0.30 8.41 3.18
C ALA A 311 -0.27 9.68 2.53
N PHE A 312 -1.58 9.91 2.68
CA PHE A 312 -2.23 11.13 2.21
C PHE A 312 -1.71 12.38 2.92
N LEU A 313 -1.67 12.36 4.27
CA LEU A 313 -1.24 13.53 5.05
C LEU A 313 0.22 13.90 4.79
N SER A 314 1.10 12.91 4.67
CA SER A 314 2.51 13.10 4.31
C SER A 314 2.65 13.77 2.95
N ALA A 315 1.96 13.25 1.95
CA ALA A 315 1.96 13.78 0.59
C ALA A 315 1.39 15.20 0.49
N LYS A 316 0.25 15.45 1.12
CA LYS A 316 -0.39 16.78 1.14
C LYS A 316 0.52 17.82 1.79
N LYS A 317 1.14 17.49 2.93
CA LYS A 317 2.06 18.42 3.62
C LYS A 317 3.29 18.72 2.76
N LEU A 318 3.87 17.71 2.10
CA LEU A 318 4.97 17.93 1.17
C LEU A 318 4.54 18.83 0.00
N ALA A 319 3.40 18.52 -0.63
CA ALA A 319 2.91 19.30 -1.76
C ALA A 319 2.71 20.78 -1.39
N VAL A 320 2.07 21.06 -0.25
CA VAL A 320 1.90 22.45 0.25
C VAL A 320 3.24 23.14 0.48
N GLU A 321 4.25 22.42 0.95
CA GLU A 321 5.59 23.02 1.15
C GLU A 321 6.28 23.29 -0.17
N LEU A 322 6.16 22.41 -1.16
CA LEU A 322 6.75 22.57 -2.50
C LEU A 322 6.10 23.67 -3.35
N LEU A 323 4.86 24.09 -3.04
CA LEU A 323 4.24 25.25 -3.69
C LEU A 323 5.06 26.55 -3.52
N LYS A 324 5.99 26.58 -2.58
CA LYS A 324 6.89 27.72 -2.35
C LYS A 324 8.14 27.68 -3.24
N ASP A 325 8.45 26.52 -3.81
CA ASP A 325 9.71 26.24 -4.50
C ASP A 325 9.50 26.00 -6.01
N LEU A 326 8.27 25.66 -6.46
CA LEU A 326 7.90 25.38 -7.85
C LEU A 326 7.16 26.53 -8.52
#